data_39f8fc9b02f19b51901f230e8f722e51
#
_entry.id   39f8fc9b02f19b51901f230e8f722e51
#
_cell.length_a   1.000
_cell.length_b   1.000
_cell.length_c   1.000
_cell.angle_alpha   90.00
_cell.angle_beta   90.00
_cell.angle_gamma   90.00
#
_symmetry.space_group_name_H-M   'P 1'
#
loop_
_entity.id
_entity.type
_entity.pdbx_description
1 polymer ?
#
loop_
_entity_poly.entity_id
_entity_poly.type
_entity_poly.pdbx_seq_one_letter_code
_entity_poly.pdbx_strand_id
1 'polypeptide(L)'
;MSSPTIGVQSIRRAFAVLGALADGPLGVTDVAVRSHIPKSTAARMLSALAAEGAVEQVPGETRYRLGPHLVALASGLGDARGLVATARPFLIDLARELGEAAGLSVRDGWTVHYVDQVDSPNPVQVRDWTGTRIPLHAVSSGQVFLAQLPAPMLARYLAEPLEQFTPNTLTDAGSLLERLRDVRRDGHSWVRDEFALGITSVAAPVADARGELVAAVHVHGPTYRFPAAGSEEAIARAVRAAAAQIGSRLRAAGSTPAR
;
A
#
# COMPACT_ATOMS: atom_id res chain seq x y z
N MET A 1 -10.66 4.25 -33.61
CA MET A 1 -10.43 5.33 -32.63
C MET A 1 -11.73 5.51 -31.85
N SER A 2 -11.84 4.86 -30.68
CA SER A 2 -13.07 4.93 -29.84
C SER A 2 -12.92 6.07 -28.85
N SER A 3 -13.82 7.06 -28.93
CA SER A 3 -13.90 8.18 -27.98
C SER A 3 -14.12 7.67 -26.54
N PRO A 4 -13.39 8.15 -25.55
CA PRO A 4 -13.63 7.77 -24.16
C PRO A 4 -14.99 8.32 -23.73
N THR A 5 -15.85 7.43 -23.27
CA THR A 5 -17.21 7.68 -22.81
C THR A 5 -17.23 8.79 -21.76
N ILE A 6 -18.01 9.84 -21.94
CA ILE A 6 -18.13 11.05 -21.09
C ILE A 6 -18.31 10.71 -19.60
N GLY A 7 -19.00 9.60 -19.26
CA GLY A 7 -19.20 9.14 -17.89
C GLY A 7 -17.90 8.75 -17.15
N VAL A 8 -16.95 8.13 -17.82
CA VAL A 8 -15.67 7.70 -17.20
C VAL A 8 -14.78 8.88 -16.86
N GLN A 9 -14.80 9.95 -17.68
CA GLN A 9 -14.03 11.15 -17.42
C GLN A 9 -14.56 11.93 -16.21
N SER A 10 -15.86 11.99 -15.99
CA SER A 10 -16.48 12.64 -14.83
C SER A 10 -16.12 11.92 -13.53
N ILE A 11 -16.16 10.59 -13.53
CA ILE A 11 -15.74 9.79 -12.36
C ILE A 11 -14.27 10.03 -12.04
N ARG A 12 -13.38 9.99 -13.03
CA ARG A 12 -11.95 10.25 -12.82
C ARG A 12 -11.69 11.64 -12.25
N ARG A 13 -12.41 12.67 -12.73
CA ARG A 13 -12.30 14.04 -12.20
C ARG A 13 -12.82 14.16 -10.77
N ALA A 14 -13.91 13.44 -10.43
CA ALA A 14 -14.44 13.40 -9.06
C ALA A 14 -13.40 12.82 -8.09
N PHE A 15 -12.77 11.70 -8.43
CA PHE A 15 -11.70 11.12 -7.61
C PHE A 15 -10.46 12.02 -7.53
N ALA A 16 -10.11 12.76 -8.59
CA ALA A 16 -9.01 13.74 -8.54
C ALA A 16 -9.30 14.90 -7.56
N VAL A 17 -10.56 15.37 -7.52
CA VAL A 17 -11.02 16.40 -6.55
C VAL A 17 -10.94 15.87 -5.12
N LEU A 18 -11.43 14.64 -4.86
CA LEU A 18 -11.35 14.01 -3.54
C LEU A 18 -9.88 13.81 -3.11
N GLY A 19 -9.01 13.35 -4.01
CA GLY A 19 -7.57 13.21 -3.76
C GLY A 19 -6.89 14.54 -3.43
N ALA A 20 -7.27 15.64 -4.07
CA ALA A 20 -6.74 16.96 -3.77
C ALA A 20 -7.06 17.43 -2.33
N LEU A 21 -8.17 16.95 -1.75
CA LEU A 21 -8.62 17.28 -0.39
C LEU A 21 -8.09 16.32 0.69
N ALA A 22 -7.34 15.30 0.32
CA ALA A 22 -6.87 14.27 1.27
C ALA A 22 -5.95 14.84 2.35
N ASP A 23 -5.15 15.87 2.02
CA ASP A 23 -4.18 16.49 2.93
C ASP A 23 -4.80 17.63 3.79
N GLY A 24 -6.09 17.96 3.59
CA GLY A 24 -6.77 18.98 4.36
C GLY A 24 -7.68 19.92 3.54
N PRO A 25 -8.30 20.91 4.20
CA PRO A 25 -9.26 21.80 3.57
C PRO A 25 -8.63 22.73 2.53
N LEU A 26 -9.24 22.82 1.34
CA LEU A 26 -8.79 23.65 0.23
C LEU A 26 -9.94 24.53 -0.34
N GLY A 27 -9.57 25.70 -0.85
CA GLY A 27 -10.46 26.54 -1.66
C GLY A 27 -10.63 26.00 -3.08
N VAL A 28 -11.70 26.41 -3.77
CA VAL A 28 -12.02 25.96 -5.15
C VAL A 28 -10.85 26.16 -6.12
N THR A 29 -10.08 27.23 -5.95
CA THR A 29 -8.94 27.55 -6.82
C THR A 29 -7.80 26.53 -6.62
N ASP A 30 -7.48 26.21 -5.36
CA ASP A 30 -6.42 25.25 -5.03
C ASP A 30 -6.79 23.82 -5.45
N VAL A 31 -8.08 23.45 -5.26
CA VAL A 31 -8.61 22.18 -5.78
C VAL A 31 -8.48 22.10 -7.28
N ALA A 32 -8.80 23.17 -8.02
CA ALA A 32 -8.68 23.20 -9.48
C ALA A 32 -7.23 22.97 -9.94
N VAL A 33 -6.28 23.65 -9.29
CA VAL A 33 -4.83 23.50 -9.58
C VAL A 33 -4.36 22.08 -9.28
N ARG A 34 -4.63 21.54 -8.08
CA ARG A 34 -4.16 20.21 -7.67
C ARG A 34 -4.79 19.08 -8.46
N SER A 35 -6.06 19.24 -8.87
CA SER A 35 -6.77 18.22 -9.67
C SER A 35 -6.59 18.38 -11.18
N HIS A 36 -5.81 19.39 -11.62
CA HIS A 36 -5.56 19.70 -13.04
C HIS A 36 -6.85 19.87 -13.87
N ILE A 37 -7.88 20.53 -13.32
CA ILE A 37 -9.14 20.81 -14.01
C ILE A 37 -9.47 22.32 -13.96
N PRO A 38 -10.27 22.84 -14.92
CA PRO A 38 -10.71 24.23 -14.89
C PRO A 38 -11.49 24.58 -13.60
N LYS A 39 -11.31 25.80 -13.07
CA LYS A 39 -11.96 26.26 -11.83
C LYS A 39 -13.48 26.11 -11.85
N SER A 40 -14.14 26.37 -12.97
CA SER A 40 -15.59 26.18 -13.13
C SER A 40 -15.99 24.71 -13.03
N THR A 41 -15.15 23.80 -13.52
CA THR A 41 -15.35 22.36 -13.39
C THR A 41 -15.13 21.89 -11.96
N ALA A 42 -14.10 22.40 -11.26
CA ALA A 42 -13.85 22.11 -9.85
C ALA A 42 -15.02 22.56 -8.98
N ALA A 43 -15.53 23.78 -9.18
CA ALA A 43 -16.69 24.29 -8.45
C ALA A 43 -17.94 23.40 -8.62
N ARG A 44 -18.25 23.00 -9.85
CA ARG A 44 -19.38 22.09 -10.13
C ARG A 44 -19.18 20.71 -9.51
N MET A 45 -17.97 20.18 -9.56
CA MET A 45 -17.63 18.88 -8.95
C MET A 45 -17.75 18.93 -7.43
N LEU A 46 -17.23 19.99 -6.80
CA LEU A 46 -17.34 20.18 -5.35
C LEU A 46 -18.80 20.29 -4.92
N SER A 47 -19.64 21.05 -5.66
CA SER A 47 -21.07 21.14 -5.40
C SER A 47 -21.79 19.79 -5.55
N ALA A 48 -21.49 19.01 -6.58
CA ALA A 48 -22.07 17.68 -6.77
C ALA A 48 -21.62 16.71 -5.67
N LEU A 49 -20.32 16.69 -5.33
CA LEU A 49 -19.79 15.85 -4.25
C LEU A 49 -20.31 16.26 -2.87
N ALA A 50 -20.62 17.55 -2.67
CA ALA A 50 -21.25 18.03 -1.43
C ALA A 50 -22.71 17.58 -1.31
N ALA A 51 -23.46 17.56 -2.42
CA ALA A 51 -24.81 17.01 -2.45
C ALA A 51 -24.86 15.53 -2.07
N GLU A 52 -23.81 14.76 -2.42
CA GLU A 52 -23.64 13.35 -2.05
C GLU A 52 -22.96 13.16 -0.67
N GLY A 53 -22.63 14.25 0.05
CA GLY A 53 -21.95 14.17 1.35
C GLY A 53 -20.50 13.68 1.29
N ALA A 54 -19.91 13.52 0.09
CA ALA A 54 -18.54 13.10 -0.11
C ALA A 54 -17.52 14.22 0.21
N VAL A 55 -17.93 15.47 0.11
CA VAL A 55 -17.20 16.65 0.62
C VAL A 55 -18.16 17.53 1.40
N GLU A 56 -17.61 18.38 2.25
CA GLU A 56 -18.39 19.41 2.95
C GLU A 56 -17.62 20.73 2.99
N GLN A 57 -18.35 21.84 3.02
CA GLN A 57 -17.73 23.14 3.23
C GLN A 57 -17.42 23.33 4.71
N VAL A 58 -16.22 23.83 5.01
CA VAL A 58 -15.84 24.12 6.39
C VAL A 58 -16.75 25.24 6.94
N PRO A 59 -17.40 25.08 8.09
CA PRO A 59 -18.31 26.09 8.65
C PRO A 59 -17.63 27.46 8.77
N GLY A 60 -18.26 28.48 8.20
CA GLY A 60 -17.76 29.87 8.22
C GLY A 60 -16.64 30.15 7.20
N GLU A 61 -16.30 29.23 6.33
CA GLU A 61 -15.23 29.39 5.35
C GLU A 61 -15.68 29.09 3.91
N THR A 62 -14.83 29.48 2.94
CA THR A 62 -15.01 29.11 1.52
C THR A 62 -14.24 27.84 1.10
N ARG A 63 -13.60 27.15 2.07
CA ARG A 63 -12.83 25.93 1.87
C ARG A 63 -13.72 24.70 1.99
N TYR A 64 -13.34 23.65 1.25
CA TYR A 64 -13.97 22.33 1.29
C TYR A 64 -13.04 21.31 1.93
N ARG A 65 -13.60 20.31 2.60
CA ARG A 65 -12.90 19.13 3.13
C ARG A 65 -13.63 17.85 2.77
N LEU A 66 -13.00 16.70 2.97
CA LEU A 66 -13.66 15.40 2.81
C LEU A 66 -14.83 15.29 3.79
N GLY A 67 -15.97 14.81 3.28
CA GLY A 67 -17.21 14.68 4.02
C GLY A 67 -17.40 13.33 4.71
N PRO A 68 -18.32 13.23 5.67
CA PRO A 68 -18.54 12.02 6.47
C PRO A 68 -19.05 10.82 5.66
N HIS A 69 -19.68 11.03 4.51
CA HIS A 69 -20.16 9.94 3.67
C HIS A 69 -18.99 9.04 3.17
N LEU A 70 -17.81 9.60 2.95
CA LEU A 70 -16.61 8.81 2.59
C LEU A 70 -16.18 7.90 3.74
N VAL A 71 -16.37 8.31 5.00
CA VAL A 71 -16.08 7.45 6.16
C VAL A 71 -17.06 6.28 6.19
N ALA A 72 -18.35 6.53 5.91
CA ALA A 72 -19.38 5.49 5.83
C ALA A 72 -19.10 4.50 4.69
N LEU A 73 -18.68 4.98 3.51
CA LEU A 73 -18.26 4.12 2.39
C LEU A 73 -17.01 3.31 2.73
N ALA A 74 -16.01 3.93 3.38
CA ALA A 74 -14.80 3.27 3.81
C ALA A 74 -15.05 2.21 4.89
N SER A 75 -16.08 2.36 5.72
CA SER A 75 -16.48 1.35 6.71
C SER A 75 -16.93 0.03 6.05
N GLY A 76 -17.42 0.08 4.82
CA GLY A 76 -17.74 -1.10 4.01
C GLY A 76 -16.51 -1.82 3.42
N LEU A 77 -15.33 -1.19 3.44
CA LEU A 77 -14.09 -1.75 2.86
C LEU A 77 -13.30 -2.63 3.86
N GLY A 78 -13.83 -2.88 5.07
CA GLY A 78 -13.03 -3.52 6.12
C GLY A 78 -11.90 -2.58 6.58
N ASP A 79 -11.90 -2.26 7.82
CA ASP A 79 -11.22 -1.15 8.48
C ASP A 79 -9.69 -1.10 8.21
N ALA A 80 -9.26 -0.38 7.18
CA ALA A 80 -7.83 -0.13 6.94
C ALA A 80 -7.16 0.57 8.15
N ARG A 81 -7.91 1.38 8.92
CA ARG A 81 -7.45 1.95 10.20
C ARG A 81 -7.33 0.87 11.26
N GLY A 82 -8.27 -0.07 11.32
CA GLY A 82 -8.19 -1.25 12.18
C GLY A 82 -7.02 -2.15 11.83
N LEU A 83 -6.71 -2.30 10.55
CA LEU A 83 -5.55 -3.06 10.08
C LEU A 83 -4.24 -2.44 10.57
N VAL A 84 -4.04 -1.12 10.38
CA VAL A 84 -2.85 -0.40 10.86
C VAL A 84 -2.76 -0.44 12.37
N ALA A 85 -3.85 -0.13 13.08
CA ALA A 85 -3.88 -0.17 14.56
C ALA A 85 -3.57 -1.58 15.10
N THR A 86 -4.08 -2.61 14.43
CA THR A 86 -3.82 -4.02 14.80
C THR A 86 -2.37 -4.42 14.53
N ALA A 87 -1.79 -3.96 13.42
CA ALA A 87 -0.44 -4.32 13.02
C ALA A 87 0.65 -3.59 13.81
N ARG A 88 0.43 -2.31 14.16
CA ARG A 88 1.46 -1.43 14.72
C ARG A 88 2.23 -1.98 15.93
N PRO A 89 1.61 -2.64 16.94
CA PRO A 89 2.37 -3.24 18.03
C PRO A 89 3.40 -4.28 17.56
N PHE A 90 3.03 -5.10 16.57
CA PHE A 90 3.91 -6.13 16.00
C PHE A 90 5.02 -5.52 15.15
N LEU A 91 4.76 -4.40 14.46
CA LEU A 91 5.81 -3.66 13.73
C LEU A 91 6.83 -3.07 14.70
N ILE A 92 6.38 -2.54 15.85
CA ILE A 92 7.27 -2.00 16.90
C ILE A 92 8.19 -3.09 17.44
N ASP A 93 7.63 -4.26 17.76
CA ASP A 93 8.40 -5.39 18.28
C ASP A 93 9.39 -5.90 17.24
N LEU A 94 8.95 -6.02 15.98
CA LEU A 94 9.79 -6.47 14.86
C LEU A 94 10.94 -5.50 14.59
N ALA A 95 10.66 -4.18 14.56
CA ALA A 95 11.71 -3.16 14.37
C ALA A 95 12.74 -3.18 15.50
N ARG A 96 12.28 -3.38 16.75
CA ARG A 96 13.16 -3.50 17.91
C ARG A 96 14.01 -4.78 17.86
N GLU A 97 13.42 -5.92 17.53
CA GLU A 97 14.07 -7.22 17.46
C GLU A 97 15.15 -7.25 16.38
N LEU A 98 14.82 -6.74 15.19
CA LEU A 98 15.68 -6.84 14.01
C LEU A 98 16.62 -5.61 13.84
N GLY A 99 16.36 -4.53 14.57
CA GLY A 99 17.16 -3.30 14.49
C GLY A 99 16.98 -2.51 13.20
N GLU A 100 16.00 -2.86 12.35
CA GLU A 100 15.73 -2.20 11.08
C GLU A 100 14.26 -1.76 10.96
N ALA A 101 13.96 -0.90 9.99
CA ALA A 101 12.61 -0.38 9.82
C ALA A 101 11.63 -1.51 9.44
N ALA A 102 10.49 -1.55 10.12
CA ALA A 102 9.40 -2.49 9.87
C ALA A 102 8.15 -1.74 9.42
N GLY A 103 7.42 -2.28 8.44
CA GLY A 103 6.26 -1.60 7.90
C GLY A 103 5.15 -2.51 7.44
N LEU A 104 4.04 -1.88 7.13
CA LEU A 104 2.83 -2.50 6.59
C LEU A 104 2.50 -1.91 5.23
N SER A 105 2.13 -2.76 4.31
CA SER A 105 1.74 -2.34 2.97
C SER A 105 0.51 -3.09 2.49
N VAL A 106 -0.27 -2.46 1.61
CA VAL A 106 -1.45 -3.03 0.97
C VAL A 106 -1.30 -2.97 -0.55
N ARG A 107 -2.03 -3.81 -1.26
CA ARG A 107 -2.06 -3.74 -2.72
C ARG A 107 -3.06 -2.68 -3.18
N ASP A 108 -2.60 -1.81 -4.07
CA ASP A 108 -3.42 -0.80 -4.76
C ASP A 108 -3.23 -0.96 -6.27
N GLY A 109 -4.15 -1.66 -6.92
CA GLY A 109 -4.03 -2.03 -8.34
C GLY A 109 -2.79 -2.88 -8.62
N TRP A 110 -1.85 -2.35 -9.40
CA TRP A 110 -0.56 -2.97 -9.75
C TRP A 110 0.62 -2.40 -8.96
N THR A 111 0.32 -1.71 -7.86
CA THR A 111 1.33 -1.14 -6.95
C THR A 111 1.14 -1.64 -5.52
N VAL A 112 2.20 -1.54 -4.75
CA VAL A 112 2.18 -1.59 -3.30
C VAL A 112 1.99 -0.17 -2.78
N HIS A 113 1.07 0.04 -1.86
CA HIS A 113 0.92 1.26 -1.08
C HIS A 113 1.40 1.02 0.35
N TYR A 114 2.42 1.74 0.77
CA TYR A 114 2.96 1.68 2.12
C TYR A 114 2.06 2.49 3.05
N VAL A 115 1.44 1.84 4.04
CA VAL A 115 0.40 2.46 4.88
C VAL A 115 0.87 2.77 6.30
N ASP A 116 1.91 2.10 6.78
CA ASP A 116 2.54 2.38 8.08
C ASP A 116 3.99 1.93 8.11
N GLN A 117 4.82 2.62 8.88
CA GLN A 117 6.21 2.29 9.14
C GLN A 117 6.57 2.60 10.58
N VAL A 118 7.40 1.75 11.17
CA VAL A 118 8.13 2.00 12.41
C VAL A 118 9.62 2.07 12.05
N ASP A 119 10.23 3.18 12.38
CA ASP A 119 11.62 3.44 12.02
C ASP A 119 12.60 2.54 12.76
N SER A 120 13.76 2.33 12.13
CA SER A 120 14.91 1.69 12.76
C SER A 120 15.40 2.49 13.97
N PRO A 121 15.85 1.83 15.04
CA PRO A 121 16.53 2.51 16.15
C PRO A 121 17.94 3.00 15.77
N ASN A 122 18.46 2.63 14.60
CA ASN A 122 19.80 3.01 14.15
C ASN A 122 19.86 4.47 13.65
N PRO A 123 20.98 5.19 13.87
CA PRO A 123 21.14 6.57 13.40
C PRO A 123 21.10 6.71 11.87
N VAL A 124 21.62 5.72 11.15
CA VAL A 124 21.57 5.67 9.69
C VAL A 124 20.37 4.83 9.29
N GLN A 125 19.38 5.46 8.71
CA GLN A 125 18.10 4.85 8.39
C GLN A 125 17.80 4.96 6.88
N VAL A 126 17.01 4.01 6.38
CA VAL A 126 16.34 4.17 5.11
C VAL A 126 15.16 5.14 5.34
N ARG A 127 14.87 5.99 4.36
CA ARG A 127 13.77 6.96 4.45
C ARG A 127 12.43 6.27 4.75
N ASP A 128 11.50 7.00 5.36
CA ASP A 128 10.11 6.58 5.49
C ASP A 128 9.44 6.52 4.09
N TRP A 129 8.84 5.37 3.79
CA TRP A 129 8.12 5.10 2.55
C TRP A 129 6.61 5.27 2.67
N THR A 130 6.08 5.60 3.86
CA THR A 130 4.65 5.76 4.11
C THR A 130 4.02 6.72 3.09
N GLY A 131 2.89 6.32 2.51
CA GLY A 131 2.21 7.04 1.44
C GLY A 131 2.74 6.80 0.02
N THR A 132 3.91 6.15 -0.11
CA THR A 132 4.51 5.86 -1.42
C THR A 132 3.81 4.68 -2.09
N ARG A 133 3.76 4.70 -3.43
CA ARG A 133 3.31 3.59 -4.27
C ARG A 133 4.44 3.12 -5.17
N ILE A 134 4.69 1.82 -5.19
CA ILE A 134 5.77 1.20 -5.95
C ILE A 134 5.23 0.00 -6.73
N PRO A 135 5.63 -0.23 -8.00
CA PRO A 135 5.21 -1.39 -8.78
C PRO A 135 5.49 -2.72 -8.07
N LEU A 136 4.55 -3.67 -8.19
CA LEU A 136 4.56 -4.92 -7.42
C LEU A 136 5.84 -5.75 -7.62
N HIS A 137 6.42 -5.79 -8.82
CA HIS A 137 7.60 -6.62 -9.10
C HIS A 137 8.88 -6.14 -8.42
N ALA A 138 8.97 -4.83 -8.14
CA ALA A 138 10.21 -4.19 -7.72
C ALA A 138 10.52 -4.31 -6.20
N VAL A 139 9.56 -4.75 -5.38
CA VAL A 139 9.68 -4.78 -3.92
C VAL A 139 9.19 -6.10 -3.32
N SER A 140 9.75 -6.49 -2.18
CA SER A 140 9.44 -7.77 -1.50
C SER A 140 7.94 -7.93 -1.17
N SER A 141 7.30 -6.89 -0.63
CA SER A 141 5.86 -6.90 -0.36
C SER A 141 5.02 -7.02 -1.63
N GLY A 142 5.47 -6.43 -2.75
CA GLY A 142 4.80 -6.56 -4.03
C GLY A 142 4.91 -7.98 -4.60
N GLN A 143 6.08 -8.61 -4.50
CA GLN A 143 6.26 -10.00 -4.92
C GLN A 143 5.40 -10.96 -4.08
N VAL A 144 5.17 -10.67 -2.79
CA VAL A 144 4.22 -11.41 -1.94
C VAL A 144 2.80 -11.30 -2.50
N PHE A 145 2.35 -10.12 -2.91
CA PHE A 145 1.03 -9.95 -3.56
C PHE A 145 0.96 -10.65 -4.90
N LEU A 146 1.96 -10.49 -5.77
CA LEU A 146 2.01 -11.17 -7.08
C LEU A 146 1.95 -12.70 -6.94
N ALA A 147 2.63 -13.25 -5.95
CA ALA A 147 2.66 -14.69 -5.69
C ALA A 147 1.26 -15.26 -5.38
N GLN A 148 0.34 -14.48 -4.87
CA GLN A 148 -1.02 -14.91 -4.50
C GLN A 148 -2.08 -14.56 -5.55
N LEU A 149 -1.70 -13.86 -6.62
CA LEU A 149 -2.66 -13.52 -7.68
C LEU A 149 -3.15 -14.77 -8.42
N PRO A 150 -4.44 -14.82 -8.81
CA PRO A 150 -4.94 -15.79 -9.77
C PRO A 150 -4.14 -15.75 -11.08
N ALA A 151 -3.92 -16.92 -11.70
CA ALA A 151 -3.11 -17.03 -12.89
C ALA A 151 -3.48 -16.07 -14.04
N PRO A 152 -4.77 -15.80 -14.35
CA PRO A 152 -5.14 -14.82 -15.38
C PRO A 152 -4.71 -13.39 -15.03
N MET A 153 -4.78 -13.00 -13.74
CA MET A 153 -4.36 -11.66 -13.30
C MET A 153 -2.84 -11.52 -13.35
N LEU A 154 -2.11 -12.55 -12.91
CA LEU A 154 -0.65 -12.58 -13.00
C LEU A 154 -0.18 -12.51 -14.45
N ALA A 155 -0.81 -13.28 -15.35
CA ALA A 155 -0.50 -13.23 -16.78
C ALA A 155 -0.73 -11.84 -17.38
N ARG A 156 -1.81 -11.16 -16.98
CA ARG A 156 -2.08 -9.78 -17.39
C ARG A 156 -1.01 -8.80 -16.87
N TYR A 157 -0.54 -8.97 -15.65
CA TYR A 157 0.53 -8.14 -15.10
C TYR A 157 1.84 -8.32 -15.87
N LEU A 158 2.19 -9.56 -16.20
CA LEU A 158 3.41 -9.93 -16.91
C LEU A 158 3.38 -9.64 -18.42
N ALA A 159 2.21 -9.35 -18.99
CA ALA A 159 2.08 -8.95 -20.39
C ALA A 159 2.54 -7.50 -20.64
N GLU A 160 2.61 -6.66 -19.61
CA GLU A 160 3.10 -5.29 -19.69
C GLU A 160 4.61 -5.24 -19.41
N PRO A 161 5.35 -4.30 -20.02
CA PRO A 161 6.76 -4.09 -19.70
C PRO A 161 6.96 -3.79 -18.21
N LEU A 162 7.89 -4.50 -17.57
CA LEU A 162 8.26 -4.25 -16.19
C LEU A 162 9.31 -3.14 -16.12
N GLU A 163 9.02 -2.09 -15.35
CA GLU A 163 9.90 -0.94 -15.19
C GLU A 163 11.20 -1.33 -14.47
N GLN A 164 12.34 -0.92 -15.01
CA GLN A 164 13.65 -1.15 -14.42
C GLN A 164 14.05 0.03 -13.54
N PHE A 165 14.25 -0.20 -12.25
CA PHE A 165 14.67 0.81 -11.27
C PHE A 165 16.18 0.77 -11.02
N THR A 166 16.76 -0.43 -11.05
CA THR A 166 18.19 -0.67 -10.89
C THR A 166 18.63 -1.76 -11.87
N PRO A 167 19.94 -2.00 -12.05
CA PRO A 167 20.42 -3.14 -12.82
C PRO A 167 19.95 -4.51 -12.29
N ASN A 168 19.56 -4.58 -11.02
CA ASN A 168 19.13 -5.81 -10.35
C ASN A 168 17.61 -6.05 -10.40
N THR A 169 16.82 -5.07 -10.87
CA THR A 169 15.36 -5.21 -10.98
C THR A 169 15.01 -6.39 -11.90
N LEU A 170 14.17 -7.31 -11.45
CA LEU A 170 13.65 -8.38 -12.26
C LEU A 170 12.65 -7.84 -13.29
N THR A 171 13.06 -7.72 -14.53
CA THR A 171 12.22 -7.25 -15.65
C THR A 171 11.84 -8.38 -16.61
N ASP A 172 12.48 -9.55 -16.51
CA ASP A 172 12.12 -10.74 -17.26
C ASP A 172 10.98 -11.51 -16.57
N ALA A 173 9.91 -11.76 -17.31
CA ALA A 173 8.73 -12.46 -16.80
C ALA A 173 9.04 -13.89 -16.32
N GLY A 174 9.97 -14.60 -16.99
CA GLY A 174 10.38 -15.95 -16.62
C GLY A 174 11.06 -15.98 -15.26
N SER A 175 12.06 -15.13 -15.08
CA SER A 175 12.81 -14.97 -13.82
C SER A 175 11.90 -14.53 -12.66
N LEU A 176 10.96 -13.61 -12.93
CA LEU A 176 9.98 -13.20 -11.92
C LEU A 176 9.05 -14.36 -11.55
N LEU A 177 8.56 -15.15 -12.52
CA LEU A 177 7.73 -16.33 -12.24
C LEU A 177 8.44 -17.37 -11.38
N GLU A 178 9.73 -17.61 -11.59
CA GLU A 178 10.54 -18.49 -10.75
C GLU A 178 10.62 -17.94 -9.32
N ARG A 179 10.94 -16.67 -9.15
CA ARG A 179 10.93 -15.99 -7.85
C ARG A 179 9.60 -16.13 -7.14
N LEU A 180 8.47 -15.94 -7.84
CA LEU A 180 7.14 -16.05 -7.26
C LEU A 180 6.77 -17.49 -6.85
N ARG A 181 7.33 -18.52 -7.49
CA ARG A 181 7.18 -19.92 -7.04
C ARG A 181 7.89 -20.12 -5.70
N ASP A 182 9.10 -19.57 -5.56
CA ASP A 182 9.84 -19.62 -4.30
C ASP A 182 9.09 -18.88 -3.19
N VAL A 183 8.55 -17.68 -3.49
CA VAL A 183 7.73 -16.91 -2.53
C VAL A 183 6.51 -17.70 -2.05
N ARG A 184 5.83 -18.43 -2.93
CA ARG A 184 4.70 -19.32 -2.55
C ARG A 184 5.13 -20.46 -1.66
N ARG A 185 6.26 -21.12 -1.96
CA ARG A 185 6.80 -22.24 -1.19
C ARG A 185 7.26 -21.79 0.19
N ASP A 186 7.99 -20.68 0.26
CA ASP A 186 8.73 -20.25 1.45
C ASP A 186 7.90 -19.30 2.35
N GLY A 187 6.79 -18.75 1.81
CA GLY A 187 5.88 -17.84 2.52
C GLY A 187 6.48 -16.47 2.80
N HIS A 188 7.54 -16.08 2.08
CA HIS A 188 8.16 -14.76 2.18
C HIS A 188 8.90 -14.42 0.88
N SER A 189 9.24 -13.15 0.70
CA SER A 189 10.08 -12.68 -0.42
C SER A 189 11.23 -11.86 0.10
N TRP A 190 12.44 -12.11 -0.41
CA TRP A 190 13.61 -11.25 -0.30
C TRP A 190 13.83 -10.47 -1.59
N VAL A 191 14.12 -9.17 -1.45
CA VAL A 191 14.51 -8.28 -2.56
C VAL A 191 15.76 -7.53 -2.14
N ARG A 192 16.80 -7.59 -2.99
CA ARG A 192 18.10 -6.94 -2.75
C ARG A 192 18.45 -6.02 -3.89
N ASP A 193 18.57 -4.73 -3.60
CA ASP A 193 18.98 -3.71 -4.58
C ASP A 193 18.09 -3.64 -5.83
N GLU A 194 16.86 -4.18 -5.82
CA GLU A 194 16.01 -4.24 -7.02
C GLU A 194 15.22 -2.94 -7.24
N PHE A 195 14.73 -2.30 -6.17
CA PHE A 195 14.05 -1.00 -6.28
C PHE A 195 14.98 0.19 -6.12
N ALA A 196 15.92 0.11 -5.18
CA ALA A 196 16.94 1.13 -4.96
C ALA A 196 18.23 0.44 -4.52
N LEU A 197 19.36 0.87 -5.09
CA LEU A 197 20.68 0.38 -4.71
C LEU A 197 20.94 0.68 -3.23
N GLY A 198 21.54 -0.25 -2.53
CA GLY A 198 21.86 -0.15 -1.10
C GLY A 198 20.69 -0.50 -0.18
N ILE A 199 19.55 -0.97 -0.70
CA ILE A 199 18.38 -1.38 0.10
C ILE A 199 18.07 -2.85 -0.10
N THR A 200 17.97 -3.57 1.01
CA THR A 200 17.46 -4.94 1.06
C THR A 200 16.17 -4.97 1.87
N SER A 201 15.20 -5.76 1.44
CA SER A 201 13.94 -5.95 2.14
C SER A 201 13.47 -7.39 2.13
N VAL A 202 12.69 -7.75 3.16
CA VAL A 202 11.96 -9.01 3.25
C VAL A 202 10.51 -8.73 3.60
N ALA A 203 9.58 -9.53 3.06
CA ALA A 203 8.16 -9.38 3.36
C ALA A 203 7.46 -10.74 3.47
N ALA A 204 6.37 -10.76 4.26
CA ALA A 204 5.49 -11.91 4.40
C ALA A 204 4.00 -11.50 4.33
N PRO A 205 3.10 -12.41 3.86
CA PRO A 205 1.69 -12.12 3.67
C PRO A 205 0.92 -12.09 4.99
N VAL A 206 0.00 -11.14 5.12
CA VAL A 206 -1.00 -11.08 6.19
C VAL A 206 -2.35 -11.49 5.60
N ALA A 207 -2.89 -12.60 6.08
CA ALA A 207 -4.21 -13.10 5.67
C ALA A 207 -5.26 -12.81 6.74
N ASP A 208 -6.47 -12.44 6.30
CA ASP A 208 -7.63 -12.20 7.16
C ASP A 208 -8.31 -13.51 7.64
N ALA A 209 -9.50 -13.39 8.20
CA ALA A 209 -10.31 -14.51 8.67
C ALA A 209 -10.77 -15.47 7.56
N ARG A 210 -10.83 -14.98 6.31
CA ARG A 210 -11.25 -15.76 5.14
C ARG A 210 -10.07 -16.40 4.41
N GLY A 211 -8.83 -16.14 4.90
CA GLY A 211 -7.60 -16.54 4.22
C GLY A 211 -7.21 -15.61 3.07
N GLU A 212 -7.91 -14.49 2.89
CA GLU A 212 -7.60 -13.53 1.85
C GLU A 212 -6.38 -12.67 2.23
N LEU A 213 -5.48 -12.46 1.29
CA LEU A 213 -4.31 -11.61 1.47
C LEU A 213 -4.74 -10.13 1.53
N VAL A 214 -4.69 -9.54 2.72
CA VAL A 214 -5.12 -8.16 2.96
C VAL A 214 -3.97 -7.17 3.09
N ALA A 215 -2.78 -7.64 3.49
CA ALA A 215 -1.60 -6.81 3.67
C ALA A 215 -0.31 -7.63 3.52
N ALA A 216 0.83 -6.95 3.50
CA ALA A 216 2.15 -7.56 3.70
C ALA A 216 2.90 -6.80 4.80
N VAL A 217 3.48 -7.54 5.74
CA VAL A 217 4.48 -7.02 6.68
C VAL A 217 5.83 -7.10 6.01
N HIS A 218 6.63 -6.05 6.14
CA HIS A 218 7.96 -6.02 5.59
C HIS A 218 8.96 -5.42 6.58
N VAL A 219 10.23 -5.81 6.42
CA VAL A 219 11.39 -5.19 7.07
C VAL A 219 12.37 -4.80 5.98
N HIS A 220 12.98 -3.64 6.11
CA HIS A 220 13.98 -3.19 5.17
C HIS A 220 15.10 -2.44 5.87
N GLY A 221 16.29 -2.55 5.31
CA GLY A 221 17.48 -1.91 5.83
C GLY A 221 18.56 -1.74 4.76
N PRO A 222 19.65 -1.06 5.09
CA PRO A 222 20.79 -0.91 4.20
C PRO A 222 21.48 -2.25 3.91
N THR A 223 21.71 -2.55 2.63
CA THR A 223 22.28 -3.83 2.16
C THR A 223 23.64 -4.17 2.80
N TYR A 224 24.41 -3.18 3.22
CA TYR A 224 25.72 -3.39 3.84
C TYR A 224 25.65 -4.02 5.24
N ARG A 225 24.50 -3.99 5.91
CA ARG A 225 24.30 -4.55 7.25
C ARG A 225 23.05 -5.43 7.38
N PHE A 226 22.10 -5.34 6.46
CA PHE A 226 20.84 -6.08 6.49
C PHE A 226 20.67 -6.95 5.24
N PRO A 227 20.43 -8.26 5.40
CA PRO A 227 20.52 -9.03 6.64
C PRO A 227 21.99 -9.20 7.08
N ALA A 228 22.23 -9.39 8.37
CA ALA A 228 23.54 -9.85 8.83
C ALA A 228 23.81 -11.25 8.27
N ALA A 229 25.08 -11.55 8.02
CA ALA A 229 25.46 -12.81 7.39
C ALA A 229 24.89 -14.02 8.16
N GLY A 230 24.18 -14.90 7.44
CA GLY A 230 23.59 -16.13 7.99
C GLY A 230 22.31 -15.90 8.81
N SER A 231 21.76 -14.68 8.85
CA SER A 231 20.53 -14.38 9.62
C SER A 231 19.25 -14.40 8.76
N GLU A 232 19.33 -14.61 7.45
CA GLU A 232 18.20 -14.51 6.51
C GLU A 232 16.99 -15.34 6.95
N GLU A 233 17.22 -16.62 7.31
CA GLU A 233 16.11 -17.51 7.71
C GLU A 233 15.52 -17.13 9.07
N ALA A 234 16.34 -16.65 10.00
CA ALA A 234 15.85 -16.17 11.30
C ALA A 234 14.98 -14.91 11.12
N ILE A 235 15.42 -13.97 10.30
CA ILE A 235 14.67 -12.75 9.96
C ILE A 235 13.37 -13.09 9.24
N ALA A 236 13.43 -13.93 8.20
CA ALA A 236 12.24 -14.35 7.45
C ALA A 236 11.21 -15.03 8.37
N ARG A 237 11.66 -15.84 9.32
CA ARG A 237 10.80 -16.48 10.33
C ARG A 237 10.15 -15.46 11.24
N ALA A 238 10.87 -14.45 11.73
CA ALA A 238 10.33 -13.37 12.54
C ALA A 238 9.25 -12.58 11.79
N VAL A 239 9.53 -12.22 10.52
CA VAL A 239 8.56 -11.49 9.67
C VAL A 239 7.31 -12.34 9.40
N ARG A 240 7.45 -13.62 9.08
CA ARG A 240 6.31 -14.54 8.91
C ARG A 240 5.50 -14.71 10.21
N ALA A 241 6.17 -14.80 11.36
CA ALA A 241 5.50 -14.90 12.65
C ALA A 241 4.70 -13.64 12.98
N ALA A 242 5.26 -12.44 12.77
CA ALA A 242 4.55 -11.19 12.95
C ALA A 242 3.33 -11.10 12.02
N ALA A 243 3.46 -11.45 10.73
CA ALA A 243 2.37 -11.47 9.78
C ALA A 243 1.25 -12.44 10.20
N ALA A 244 1.57 -13.63 10.67
CA ALA A 244 0.61 -14.62 11.16
C ALA A 244 -0.12 -14.14 12.43
N GLN A 245 0.57 -13.46 13.35
CA GLN A 245 -0.01 -12.89 14.56
C GLN A 245 -0.98 -11.75 14.23
N ILE A 246 -0.63 -10.84 13.31
CA ILE A 246 -1.53 -9.79 12.83
C ILE A 246 -2.78 -10.42 12.21
N GLY A 247 -2.64 -11.39 11.32
CA GLY A 247 -3.76 -12.12 10.73
C GLY A 247 -4.67 -12.78 11.78
N SER A 248 -4.09 -13.35 12.84
CA SER A 248 -4.84 -13.92 13.94
C SER A 248 -5.65 -12.87 14.71
N ARG A 249 -5.09 -11.69 14.95
CA ARG A 249 -5.79 -10.56 15.59
C ARG A 249 -6.93 -10.02 14.73
N LEU A 250 -6.72 -9.91 13.43
CA LEU A 250 -7.80 -9.50 12.49
C LEU A 250 -8.95 -10.48 12.49
N ARG A 251 -8.69 -11.80 12.60
CA ARG A 251 -9.72 -12.85 12.75
C ARG A 251 -10.52 -12.67 14.04
N ALA A 252 -9.84 -12.41 15.15
CA ALA A 252 -10.49 -12.22 16.44
C ALA A 252 -11.38 -10.96 16.47
N ALA A 253 -10.93 -9.86 15.84
CA ALA A 253 -11.70 -8.62 15.76
C ALA A 253 -12.94 -8.73 14.86
N GLY A 254 -12.86 -9.47 13.74
CA GLY A 254 -13.99 -9.72 12.84
C GLY A 254 -15.03 -10.70 13.38
N SER A 255 -14.73 -11.43 14.47
CA SER A 255 -15.63 -12.40 15.11
C SER A 255 -16.45 -11.81 16.26
N THR A 256 -16.29 -10.52 16.59
CA THR A 256 -17.10 -9.88 17.64
C THR A 256 -18.45 -9.46 17.03
N PRO A 257 -19.58 -10.07 17.43
CA PRO A 257 -20.89 -9.66 16.93
C PRO A 257 -21.16 -8.22 17.36
N ALA A 258 -21.67 -7.40 16.43
CA ALA A 258 -22.19 -6.08 16.73
C ALA A 258 -23.25 -6.21 17.82
N ARG A 259 -23.02 -5.58 18.98
CA ARG A 259 -24.01 -5.42 20.05
C ARG A 259 -24.99 -4.33 19.70
#